data_d538f0e1bd29f7509c5b09c9bab73db6
#
_entry.id   d538f0e1bd29f7509c5b09c9bab73db6
#
_cell.length_a   1.000
_cell.length_b   1.000
_cell.length_c   1.000
_cell.angle_alpha   90.00
_cell.angle_beta   90.00
_cell.angle_gamma   90.00
#
_symmetry.space_group_name_H-M   'P 1'
#
loop_
_entity.id
_entity.type
_entity.pdbx_description
1 polymer ?
#
loop_
_entity_poly.entity_id
_entity_poly.type
_entity_poly.pdbx_seq_one_letter_code
_entity_poly.pdbx_strand_id
1 'polypeptide(L)'
;MKNTIKNTIVIKLGGVASDNLTESFFQQITTWQAEGKKIVLVHGGGHYITKMMEALDIPVETKNGLRITNKQALEVTKMVLIGQVQPAITTAFQKRAIPVIGLNAGDTGLLEADQLGDTDLGFVGKITKVKTDLIEQLLGKNIITVIAPLGINSEHDWLNVNADTAACEVASALNAEVLYLLTDVPGVKNGAEIISEIATAEMDELQTTGIIQGGMIPKLASAAFAAENGVGQVIITDSLQTTGTKIKSKVAIG
;
A
#
# COMPACT_ATOMS: atom_id res chain seq x y z
N MET A 1 4.27 -24.84 -13.04
CA MET A 1 2.98 -24.39 -12.47
C MET A 1 3.32 -23.37 -11.40
N LYS A 2 2.92 -22.09 -11.55
CA LYS A 2 3.05 -21.12 -10.46
C LYS A 2 2.17 -21.59 -9.31
N ASN A 3 2.78 -21.83 -8.16
CA ASN A 3 2.06 -22.16 -6.92
C ASN A 3 1.41 -20.87 -6.42
N THR A 4 0.25 -20.51 -6.94
CA THR A 4 -0.49 -19.34 -6.45
C THR A 4 -0.88 -19.63 -5.01
N ILE A 5 -0.30 -18.88 -4.07
CA ILE A 5 -0.67 -18.99 -2.65
C ILE A 5 -2.07 -18.40 -2.51
N LYS A 6 -3.04 -19.26 -2.34
CA LYS A 6 -4.42 -18.88 -2.04
C LYS A 6 -4.49 -18.27 -0.63
N ASN A 7 -5.52 -17.48 -0.37
CA ASN A 7 -5.81 -16.85 0.93
C ASN A 7 -4.81 -15.77 1.36
N THR A 8 -4.26 -15.00 0.42
CA THR A 8 -3.38 -13.87 0.75
C THR A 8 -4.20 -12.63 1.08
N ILE A 9 -3.86 -11.98 2.18
CA ILE A 9 -4.39 -10.67 2.58
C ILE A 9 -3.25 -9.66 2.46
N VAL A 10 -3.47 -8.60 1.70
CA VAL A 10 -2.56 -7.47 1.60
C VAL A 10 -3.12 -6.31 2.41
N ILE A 11 -2.30 -5.67 3.23
CA ILE A 11 -2.70 -4.54 4.07
C ILE A 11 -1.76 -3.37 3.78
N LYS A 12 -2.30 -2.29 3.28
CA LYS A 12 -1.56 -1.03 3.18
C LYS A 12 -1.68 -0.28 4.50
N LEU A 13 -0.54 -0.02 5.14
CA LEU A 13 -0.44 0.80 6.34
C LEU A 13 -0.20 2.26 5.92
N GLY A 14 -1.12 3.16 6.23
CA GLY A 14 -0.93 4.61 6.08
C GLY A 14 0.08 5.16 7.09
N GLY A 15 0.53 6.41 6.93
CA GLY A 15 1.49 7.03 7.85
C GLY A 15 1.01 6.99 9.31
N VAL A 16 -0.24 7.32 9.56
CA VAL A 16 -0.84 7.29 10.91
C VAL A 16 -1.07 5.86 11.39
N ALA A 17 -1.48 4.96 10.50
CA ALA A 17 -1.74 3.56 10.86
C ALA A 17 -0.46 2.81 11.22
N SER A 18 0.71 3.14 10.63
CA SER A 18 1.99 2.54 11.01
C SER A 18 2.44 2.94 12.42
N ASP A 19 2.03 4.13 12.91
CA ASP A 19 2.34 4.62 14.25
C ASP A 19 1.47 3.97 15.32
N ASN A 20 0.28 3.54 14.94
CA ASN A 20 -0.77 3.07 15.84
C ASN A 20 -1.15 1.59 15.59
N LEU A 21 -0.15 0.71 15.37
CA LEU A 21 -0.37 -0.73 15.36
C LEU A 21 -0.86 -1.19 16.73
N THR A 22 -2.19 -1.27 16.86
CA THR A 22 -2.88 -1.56 18.13
C THR A 22 -2.83 -3.05 18.47
N GLU A 23 -3.13 -3.39 19.71
CA GLU A 23 -3.25 -4.79 20.11
C GLU A 23 -4.33 -5.53 19.31
N SER A 24 -5.46 -4.86 19.02
CA SER A 24 -6.52 -5.43 18.20
C SER A 24 -6.08 -5.70 16.75
N PHE A 25 -5.18 -4.87 16.20
CA PHE A 25 -4.56 -5.13 14.90
C PHE A 25 -3.77 -6.46 14.94
N PHE A 26 -2.90 -6.63 15.93
CA PHE A 26 -2.08 -7.85 16.05
C PHE A 26 -2.91 -9.09 16.35
N GLN A 27 -3.96 -8.98 17.15
CA GLN A 27 -4.92 -10.06 17.39
C GLN A 27 -5.58 -10.51 16.10
N GLN A 28 -6.01 -9.57 15.25
CA GLN A 28 -6.58 -9.89 13.94
C GLN A 28 -5.58 -10.60 13.03
N ILE A 29 -4.34 -10.11 12.97
CA ILE A 29 -3.26 -10.76 12.20
C ILE A 29 -3.04 -12.21 12.68
N THR A 30 -2.95 -12.41 13.99
CA THR A 30 -2.75 -13.74 14.59
C THR A 30 -3.93 -14.67 14.29
N THR A 31 -5.15 -14.17 14.38
CA THR A 31 -6.37 -14.92 14.02
C THR A 31 -6.31 -15.37 12.57
N TRP A 32 -6.02 -14.48 11.63
CA TRP A 32 -5.90 -14.82 10.23
C TRP A 32 -4.78 -15.82 9.93
N GLN A 33 -3.62 -15.70 10.62
CA GLN A 33 -2.55 -16.69 10.47
C GLN A 33 -2.99 -18.08 10.97
N ALA A 34 -3.74 -18.14 12.08
CA ALA A 34 -4.30 -19.39 12.59
C ALA A 34 -5.33 -20.02 11.61
N GLU A 35 -6.07 -19.19 10.85
CA GLU A 35 -6.98 -19.60 9.78
C GLU A 35 -6.23 -19.97 8.47
N GLY A 36 -4.90 -19.91 8.46
CA GLY A 36 -4.08 -20.22 7.30
C GLY A 36 -3.94 -19.10 6.27
N LYS A 37 -4.40 -17.88 6.60
CA LYS A 37 -4.21 -16.70 5.76
C LYS A 37 -2.73 -16.28 5.71
N LYS A 38 -2.32 -15.75 4.58
CA LYS A 38 -0.98 -15.23 4.32
C LYS A 38 -1.03 -13.71 4.29
N ILE A 39 -0.12 -13.07 5.02
CA ILE A 39 -0.19 -11.63 5.25
C ILE A 39 0.98 -10.92 4.58
N VAL A 40 0.67 -9.91 3.79
CA VAL A 40 1.62 -8.97 3.21
C VAL A 40 1.26 -7.56 3.66
N LEU A 41 2.23 -6.83 4.14
CA LEU A 41 2.06 -5.41 4.50
C LEU A 41 2.79 -4.55 3.48
N VAL A 42 2.17 -3.46 3.06
CA VAL A 42 2.84 -2.38 2.31
C VAL A 42 2.70 -1.12 3.15
N HIS A 43 3.82 -0.52 3.54
CA HIS A 43 3.75 0.65 4.42
C HIS A 43 3.94 1.95 3.66
N GLY A 44 3.34 3.02 4.17
CA GLY A 44 3.67 4.38 3.79
C GLY A 44 4.76 4.96 4.70
N GLY A 45 4.88 6.27 4.70
CA GLY A 45 5.85 6.99 5.53
C GLY A 45 5.92 8.48 5.21
N GLY A 46 4.92 8.99 4.48
CA GLY A 46 4.92 10.38 3.99
C GLY A 46 5.13 11.43 5.08
N HIS A 47 4.51 11.23 6.25
CA HIS A 47 4.69 12.10 7.42
C HIS A 47 6.16 12.11 7.91
N TYR A 48 6.77 10.93 8.06
CA TYR A 48 8.16 10.83 8.49
C TYR A 48 9.15 11.39 7.46
N ILE A 49 8.86 11.18 6.16
CA ILE A 49 9.67 11.77 5.07
C ILE A 49 9.61 13.29 5.15
N THR A 50 8.40 13.87 5.29
CA THR A 50 8.23 15.32 5.45
C THR A 50 9.02 15.85 6.64
N LYS A 51 8.84 15.24 7.81
CA LYS A 51 9.55 15.64 9.04
C LYS A 51 11.08 15.57 8.89
N MET A 52 11.59 14.55 8.21
CA MET A 52 13.03 14.41 7.98
C MET A 52 13.55 15.42 6.97
N MET A 53 12.79 15.69 5.88
CA MET A 53 13.16 16.73 4.91
C MET A 53 13.20 18.11 5.56
N GLU A 54 12.20 18.45 6.38
CA GLU A 54 12.16 19.71 7.15
C GLU A 54 13.35 19.85 8.11
N ALA A 55 13.72 18.77 8.81
CA ALA A 55 14.88 18.75 9.70
C ALA A 55 16.23 18.90 8.97
N LEU A 56 16.27 18.61 7.67
CA LEU A 56 17.44 18.76 6.81
C LEU A 56 17.38 20.01 5.92
N ASP A 57 16.42 20.90 6.13
CA ASP A 57 16.17 22.10 5.32
C ASP A 57 15.96 21.78 3.82
N ILE A 58 15.35 20.62 3.50
CA ILE A 58 15.00 20.20 2.14
C ILE A 58 13.55 20.60 1.85
N PRO A 59 13.26 21.37 0.79
CA PRO A 59 11.90 21.77 0.44
C PRO A 59 10.96 20.57 0.24
N VAL A 60 9.74 20.68 0.78
CA VAL A 60 8.68 19.68 0.60
C VAL A 60 7.64 20.21 -0.37
N GLU A 61 7.63 19.64 -1.57
CA GLU A 61 6.71 20.04 -2.64
C GLU A 61 5.87 18.85 -3.09
N THR A 62 4.64 19.12 -3.51
CA THR A 62 3.72 18.10 -4.03
C THR A 62 3.03 18.59 -5.30
N LYS A 63 2.76 17.68 -6.22
CA LYS A 63 1.99 17.92 -7.43
C LYS A 63 0.97 16.79 -7.59
N ASN A 64 -0.31 17.13 -7.69
CA ASN A 64 -1.41 16.16 -7.82
C ASN A 64 -1.41 15.06 -6.73
N GLY A 65 -1.06 15.42 -5.49
CA GLY A 65 -0.98 14.47 -4.37
C GLY A 65 0.27 13.58 -4.34
N LEU A 66 1.17 13.71 -5.32
CA LEU A 66 2.47 13.04 -5.34
C LEU A 66 3.57 14.00 -4.85
N ARG A 67 4.52 13.47 -4.07
CA ARG A 67 5.70 14.22 -3.63
C ARG A 67 6.64 14.44 -4.80
N ILE A 68 6.96 15.69 -5.14
CA ILE A 68 8.06 15.99 -6.04
C ILE A 68 9.34 15.45 -5.41
N THR A 69 10.00 14.54 -6.12
CA THR A 69 11.10 13.77 -5.57
C THR A 69 12.37 14.03 -6.38
N ASN A 70 13.10 15.09 -6.03
CA ASN A 70 14.45 15.30 -6.55
C ASN A 70 15.44 14.30 -5.92
N LYS A 71 16.71 14.34 -6.30
CA LYS A 71 17.72 13.40 -5.82
C LYS A 71 17.87 13.41 -4.29
N GLN A 72 17.85 14.58 -3.65
CA GLN A 72 17.93 14.69 -2.19
C GLN A 72 16.69 14.13 -1.51
N ALA A 73 15.50 14.45 -2.02
CA ALA A 73 14.24 13.93 -1.51
C ALA A 73 14.16 12.40 -1.66
N LEU A 74 14.72 11.83 -2.75
CA LEU A 74 14.80 10.38 -2.94
C LEU A 74 15.70 9.72 -1.88
N GLU A 75 16.88 10.28 -1.61
CA GLU A 75 17.78 9.74 -0.58
C GLU A 75 17.11 9.76 0.80
N VAL A 76 16.44 10.87 1.18
CA VAL A 76 15.67 10.95 2.43
C VAL A 76 14.54 9.92 2.44
N THR A 77 13.83 9.77 1.32
CA THR A 77 12.75 8.80 1.20
C THR A 77 13.24 7.37 1.46
N LYS A 78 14.36 6.97 0.85
CA LYS A 78 15.00 5.66 1.09
C LYS A 78 15.40 5.48 2.56
N MET A 79 16.12 6.46 3.12
CA MET A 79 16.54 6.40 4.52
C MET A 79 15.36 6.25 5.48
N VAL A 80 14.29 7.01 5.28
CA VAL A 80 13.12 7.00 6.15
C VAL A 80 12.32 5.70 5.98
N LEU A 81 12.01 5.32 4.76
CA LEU A 81 11.17 4.13 4.53
C LEU A 81 11.87 2.85 4.99
N ILE A 82 13.14 2.67 4.61
CA ILE A 82 13.90 1.45 4.89
C ILE A 82 14.54 1.48 6.28
N GLY A 83 15.08 2.64 6.70
CA GLY A 83 15.86 2.75 7.93
C GLY A 83 15.06 3.16 9.18
N GLN A 84 13.85 3.70 9.03
CA GLN A 84 13.04 4.16 10.15
C GLN A 84 11.69 3.46 10.22
N VAL A 85 10.86 3.57 9.18
CA VAL A 85 9.46 3.09 9.22
C VAL A 85 9.42 1.56 9.21
N GLN A 86 10.08 0.92 8.25
CA GLN A 86 10.08 -0.53 8.12
C GLN A 86 10.66 -1.24 9.36
N PRO A 87 11.81 -0.83 9.94
CA PRO A 87 12.31 -1.40 11.19
C PRO A 87 11.36 -1.21 12.38
N ALA A 88 10.67 -0.07 12.47
CA ALA A 88 9.69 0.15 13.54
C ALA A 88 8.53 -0.86 13.45
N ILE A 89 8.00 -1.10 12.24
CA ILE A 89 6.94 -2.08 12.00
C ILE A 89 7.44 -3.50 12.31
N THR A 90 8.57 -3.91 11.74
CA THR A 90 9.09 -5.27 11.95
C THR A 90 9.42 -5.54 13.41
N THR A 91 9.96 -4.56 14.13
CA THR A 91 10.20 -4.65 15.59
C THR A 91 8.90 -4.84 16.36
N ALA A 92 7.80 -4.18 15.98
CA ALA A 92 6.51 -4.33 16.64
C ALA A 92 5.95 -5.76 16.51
N PHE A 93 6.16 -6.41 15.35
CA PHE A 93 5.83 -7.83 15.14
C PHE A 93 6.76 -8.76 15.93
N GLN A 94 8.08 -8.51 15.91
CA GLN A 94 9.06 -9.31 16.63
C GLN A 94 8.83 -9.32 18.14
N LYS A 95 8.43 -8.19 18.73
CA LYS A 95 8.05 -8.11 20.16
C LYS A 95 6.90 -9.06 20.53
N ARG A 96 6.13 -9.54 19.55
CA ARG A 96 5.02 -10.48 19.73
C ARG A 96 5.36 -11.89 19.23
N ALA A 97 6.64 -12.16 18.96
CA ALA A 97 7.12 -13.41 18.37
C ALA A 97 6.44 -13.81 17.04
N ILE A 98 5.95 -12.81 16.28
CA ILE A 98 5.37 -13.03 14.95
C ILE A 98 6.49 -12.93 13.91
N PRO A 99 6.75 -14.01 13.12
CA PRO A 99 7.78 -14.01 12.10
C PRO A 99 7.51 -12.97 11.01
N VAL A 100 8.46 -12.08 10.78
CA VAL A 100 8.32 -10.95 9.86
C VAL A 100 9.66 -10.61 9.22
N ILE A 101 9.61 -10.13 7.97
CA ILE A 101 10.78 -9.61 7.23
C ILE A 101 10.41 -8.33 6.48
N GLY A 102 11.33 -7.37 6.45
CA GLY A 102 11.22 -6.18 5.60
C GLY A 102 11.82 -6.45 4.22
N LEU A 103 11.13 -6.01 3.18
CA LEU A 103 11.56 -6.09 1.78
C LEU A 103 11.45 -4.72 1.11
N ASN A 104 12.29 -4.49 0.12
CA ASN A 104 12.30 -3.27 -0.68
C ASN A 104 12.72 -3.57 -2.14
N ALA A 105 12.78 -2.57 -3.00
CA ALA A 105 13.11 -2.76 -4.42
C ALA A 105 14.50 -3.35 -4.65
N GLY A 106 15.47 -3.13 -3.73
CA GLY A 106 16.82 -3.72 -3.81
C GLY A 106 16.84 -5.24 -3.62
N ASP A 107 15.78 -5.81 -3.01
CA ASP A 107 15.69 -7.24 -2.75
C ASP A 107 15.21 -7.97 -4.02
N THR A 108 16.16 -8.42 -4.84
CA THR A 108 15.93 -9.10 -6.13
C THR A 108 15.20 -8.27 -7.20
N GLY A 109 15.14 -6.94 -7.04
CA GLY A 109 14.32 -6.06 -7.89
C GLY A 109 12.83 -6.34 -7.72
N LEU A 110 12.38 -6.44 -6.47
CA LEU A 110 11.03 -6.86 -6.09
C LEU A 110 9.92 -6.06 -6.80
N LEU A 111 10.08 -4.73 -6.88
CA LEU A 111 9.17 -3.80 -7.54
C LEU A 111 9.89 -3.14 -8.71
N GLU A 112 9.72 -3.67 -9.91
CA GLU A 112 10.17 -3.00 -11.13
C GLU A 112 9.25 -1.81 -11.42
N ALA A 113 9.82 -0.67 -11.76
CA ALA A 113 9.07 0.55 -11.99
C ALA A 113 9.71 1.40 -13.09
N ASP A 114 8.88 2.12 -13.82
CA ASP A 114 9.33 3.16 -14.73
C ASP A 114 9.10 4.54 -14.11
N GLN A 115 9.96 5.49 -14.43
CA GLN A 115 9.78 6.87 -14.00
C GLN A 115 8.51 7.44 -14.66
N LEU A 116 7.70 8.17 -13.88
CA LEU A 116 6.54 8.87 -14.45
C LEU A 116 7.01 9.89 -15.48
N GLY A 117 6.30 9.95 -16.61
CA GLY A 117 6.65 10.84 -17.72
C GLY A 117 6.51 12.35 -17.43
N ASP A 118 6.02 12.73 -16.26
CA ASP A 118 5.99 14.12 -15.77
C ASP A 118 7.35 14.47 -15.15
N THR A 119 8.18 15.18 -15.93
CA THR A 119 9.55 15.56 -15.54
C THR A 119 9.61 16.43 -14.27
N ASP A 120 8.54 17.15 -13.95
CA ASP A 120 8.46 17.99 -12.75
C ASP A 120 8.38 17.15 -11.46
N LEU A 121 7.94 15.90 -11.55
CA LEU A 121 7.89 14.99 -10.42
C LEU A 121 9.23 14.41 -10.01
N GLY A 122 10.23 14.41 -10.89
CA GLY A 122 11.55 13.84 -10.66
C GLY A 122 11.54 12.32 -10.53
N PHE A 123 12.14 11.78 -9.50
CA PHE A 123 12.30 10.32 -9.26
C PHE A 123 11.02 9.68 -8.69
N VAL A 124 9.87 9.95 -9.28
CA VAL A 124 8.60 9.28 -8.94
C VAL A 124 8.34 8.17 -9.95
N GLY A 125 8.01 6.98 -9.44
CA GLY A 125 7.82 5.77 -10.25
C GLY A 125 6.40 5.27 -10.29
N LYS A 126 6.09 4.58 -11.40
CA LYS A 126 4.94 3.70 -11.57
C LYS A 126 5.43 2.27 -11.66
N ILE A 127 4.90 1.38 -10.82
CA ILE A 127 5.24 -0.04 -10.86
C ILE A 127 4.77 -0.62 -12.19
N THR A 128 5.64 -1.35 -12.85
CA THR A 128 5.37 -2.07 -14.10
C THR A 128 5.32 -3.57 -13.88
N LYS A 129 6.00 -4.05 -12.81
CA LYS A 129 6.00 -5.47 -12.48
C LYS A 129 6.35 -5.71 -11.01
N VAL A 130 5.65 -6.66 -10.40
CA VAL A 130 5.96 -7.19 -9.07
C VAL A 130 6.52 -8.61 -9.23
N LYS A 131 7.73 -8.85 -8.73
CA LYS A 131 8.33 -10.20 -8.70
C LYS A 131 7.85 -10.92 -7.44
N THR A 132 6.88 -11.80 -7.58
CA THR A 132 6.20 -12.45 -6.45
C THR A 132 6.96 -13.63 -5.85
N ASP A 133 7.93 -14.21 -6.54
CA ASP A 133 8.59 -15.47 -6.18
C ASP A 133 9.16 -15.45 -4.75
N LEU A 134 9.86 -14.37 -4.37
CA LEU A 134 10.41 -14.22 -3.02
C LEU A 134 9.30 -14.07 -1.98
N ILE A 135 8.28 -13.25 -2.27
CA ILE A 135 7.13 -13.06 -1.38
C ILE A 135 6.45 -14.41 -1.15
N GLU A 136 6.14 -15.15 -2.20
CA GLU A 136 5.46 -16.44 -2.14
C GLU A 136 6.25 -17.49 -1.32
N GLN A 137 7.59 -17.53 -1.48
CA GLN A 137 8.44 -18.42 -0.67
C GLN A 137 8.40 -18.09 0.82
N LEU A 138 8.40 -16.80 1.19
CA LEU A 138 8.31 -16.35 2.57
C LEU A 138 6.93 -16.62 3.16
N LEU A 139 5.87 -16.33 2.43
CA LEU A 139 4.49 -16.62 2.80
C LEU A 139 4.27 -18.13 2.98
N GLY A 140 4.91 -18.98 2.16
CA GLY A 140 4.90 -20.44 2.31
C GLY A 140 5.47 -20.91 3.65
N LYS A 141 6.37 -20.13 4.25
CA LYS A 141 6.95 -20.37 5.58
C LYS A 141 6.21 -19.64 6.72
N ASN A 142 5.04 -19.08 6.46
CA ASN A 142 4.28 -18.22 7.39
C ASN A 142 5.04 -16.98 7.89
N ILE A 143 5.95 -16.45 7.08
CA ILE A 143 6.67 -15.22 7.38
C ILE A 143 5.90 -14.04 6.77
N ILE A 144 5.49 -13.08 7.58
CA ILE A 144 4.86 -11.84 7.11
C ILE A 144 5.91 -11.01 6.36
N THR A 145 5.56 -10.46 5.21
CA THR A 145 6.42 -9.55 4.47
C THR A 145 5.95 -8.11 4.62
N VAL A 146 6.87 -7.19 4.92
CA VAL A 146 6.64 -5.75 5.04
C VAL A 146 7.39 -5.05 3.91
N ILE A 147 6.66 -4.50 2.95
CA ILE A 147 7.22 -3.96 1.71
C ILE A 147 7.27 -2.44 1.77
N ALA A 148 8.44 -1.87 1.54
CA ALA A 148 8.62 -0.43 1.34
C ALA A 148 8.21 -0.04 -0.10
N PRO A 149 7.44 1.06 -0.30
CA PRO A 149 6.94 1.47 -1.61
C PRO A 149 8.02 2.22 -2.40
N LEU A 150 9.07 1.51 -2.77
CA LEU A 150 10.17 1.96 -3.60
C LEU A 150 10.27 1.03 -4.80
N GLY A 151 10.41 1.59 -5.98
CA GLY A 151 10.64 0.85 -7.21
C GLY A 151 12.07 0.95 -7.70
N ILE A 152 12.45 0.12 -8.65
CA ILE A 152 13.72 0.17 -9.35
C ILE A 152 13.49 0.06 -10.86
N ASN A 153 14.16 0.90 -11.65
CA ASN A 153 14.04 0.86 -13.11
C ASN A 153 15.07 -0.08 -13.76
N SER A 154 15.06 -0.18 -15.08
CA SER A 154 16.00 -1.00 -15.86
C SER A 154 17.45 -0.56 -15.74
N GLU A 155 17.71 0.70 -15.39
CA GLU A 155 19.02 1.28 -15.15
C GLU A 155 19.50 1.12 -13.70
N HIS A 156 18.66 0.48 -12.87
CA HIS A 156 18.87 0.27 -11.44
C HIS A 156 18.75 1.56 -10.60
N ASP A 157 18.12 2.60 -11.14
CA ASP A 157 17.76 3.77 -10.36
C ASP A 157 16.54 3.51 -9.49
N TRP A 158 16.58 4.02 -8.29
CA TRP A 158 15.46 3.93 -7.35
C TRP A 158 14.42 5.00 -7.62
N LEU A 159 13.17 4.62 -7.43
CA LEU A 159 12.02 5.49 -7.62
C LEU A 159 11.11 5.47 -6.40
N ASN A 160 10.64 6.65 -6.01
CA ASN A 160 9.62 6.81 -4.99
C ASN A 160 8.25 6.44 -5.57
N VAL A 161 7.55 5.50 -4.96
CA VAL A 161 6.24 5.03 -5.41
C VAL A 161 5.16 5.38 -4.38
N ASN A 162 3.98 5.76 -4.85
CA ASN A 162 2.84 5.95 -3.97
C ASN A 162 2.47 4.63 -3.27
N ALA A 163 2.30 4.65 -1.95
CA ALA A 163 2.09 3.44 -1.16
C ALA A 163 0.73 2.75 -1.44
N ASP A 164 -0.33 3.51 -1.76
CA ASP A 164 -1.63 2.94 -2.14
C ASP A 164 -1.49 2.21 -3.48
N THR A 165 -0.82 2.82 -4.47
CA THR A 165 -0.53 2.19 -5.76
C THR A 165 0.34 0.95 -5.60
N ALA A 166 1.41 1.02 -4.80
CA ALA A 166 2.28 -0.12 -4.54
C ALA A 166 1.51 -1.30 -3.91
N ALA A 167 0.63 -1.02 -2.94
CA ALA A 167 -0.19 -2.05 -2.32
C ALA A 167 -1.18 -2.69 -3.30
N CYS A 168 -1.77 -1.90 -4.18
CA CYS A 168 -2.68 -2.38 -5.22
C CYS A 168 -1.97 -3.28 -6.24
N GLU A 169 -0.79 -2.88 -6.71
CA GLU A 169 0.02 -3.67 -7.65
C GLU A 169 0.51 -4.98 -7.00
N VAL A 170 0.96 -4.94 -5.74
CA VAL A 170 1.35 -6.14 -4.99
C VAL A 170 0.16 -7.08 -4.79
N ALA A 171 -1.01 -6.55 -4.41
CA ALA A 171 -2.22 -7.34 -4.21
C ALA A 171 -2.70 -7.99 -5.52
N SER A 172 -2.68 -7.25 -6.63
CA SER A 172 -3.05 -7.76 -7.95
C SER A 172 -2.09 -8.86 -8.42
N ALA A 173 -0.77 -8.64 -8.30
CA ALA A 173 0.23 -9.63 -8.70
C ALA A 173 0.16 -10.94 -7.90
N LEU A 174 -0.25 -10.87 -6.63
CA LEU A 174 -0.46 -12.02 -5.75
C LEU A 174 -1.86 -12.64 -5.89
N ASN A 175 -2.76 -12.06 -6.69
CA ASN A 175 -4.19 -12.42 -6.73
C ASN A 175 -4.77 -12.49 -5.31
N ALA A 176 -4.56 -11.44 -4.53
CA ALA A 176 -4.93 -11.39 -3.13
C ALA A 176 -6.44 -11.60 -2.93
N GLU A 177 -6.80 -12.35 -1.90
CA GLU A 177 -8.20 -12.53 -1.51
C GLU A 177 -8.82 -11.20 -1.06
N VAL A 178 -8.05 -10.44 -0.27
CA VAL A 178 -8.47 -9.13 0.24
C VAL A 178 -7.30 -8.15 0.25
N LEU A 179 -7.57 -6.92 -0.16
CA LEU A 179 -6.70 -5.76 0.04
C LEU A 179 -7.37 -4.79 1.01
N TYR A 180 -6.74 -4.52 2.14
CA TYR A 180 -7.11 -3.44 3.04
C TYR A 180 -6.26 -2.20 2.77
N LEU A 181 -6.89 -1.08 2.43
CA LEU A 181 -6.26 0.24 2.36
C LEU A 181 -6.56 0.99 3.67
N LEU A 182 -5.68 0.82 4.68
CA LEU A 182 -5.85 1.54 5.94
C LEU A 182 -5.52 3.02 5.77
N THR A 183 -6.41 3.86 6.27
CA THR A 183 -6.35 5.31 6.18
C THR A 183 -6.83 5.94 7.50
N ASP A 184 -6.97 7.24 7.55
CA ASP A 184 -7.40 8.02 8.72
C ASP A 184 -8.92 8.20 8.83
N VAL A 185 -9.67 7.62 7.90
CA VAL A 185 -11.14 7.68 7.88
C VAL A 185 -11.73 6.28 7.81
N PRO A 186 -12.89 6.04 8.45
CA PRO A 186 -13.50 4.70 8.53
C PRO A 186 -14.06 4.19 7.19
N GLY A 187 -14.00 4.99 6.13
CA GLY A 187 -14.49 4.66 4.78
C GLY A 187 -14.78 5.91 3.98
N VAL A 188 -15.33 5.75 2.78
CA VAL A 188 -15.82 6.85 1.94
C VAL A 188 -17.12 7.37 2.51
N LYS A 189 -17.18 8.68 2.77
CA LYS A 189 -18.33 9.32 3.38
C LYS A 189 -19.22 10.00 2.35
N ASN A 190 -20.52 9.87 2.54
CA ASN A 190 -21.54 10.73 1.93
C ASN A 190 -22.26 11.48 3.06
N GLY A 191 -21.88 12.72 3.29
CA GLY A 191 -22.29 13.47 4.47
C GLY A 191 -21.79 12.83 5.78
N ALA A 192 -22.71 12.43 6.66
CA ALA A 192 -22.39 11.76 7.93
C ALA A 192 -22.28 10.23 7.83
N GLU A 193 -22.76 9.64 6.74
CA GLU A 193 -22.82 8.19 6.56
C GLU A 193 -21.62 7.65 5.77
N ILE A 194 -21.21 6.41 6.09
CA ILE A 194 -20.20 5.69 5.32
C ILE A 194 -20.90 4.91 4.21
N ILE A 195 -20.44 5.08 2.99
CA ILE A 195 -20.87 4.27 1.85
C ILE A 195 -20.28 2.87 2.06
N SER A 196 -21.13 1.87 2.25
CA SER A 196 -20.68 0.50 2.53
C SER A 196 -20.03 -0.16 1.31
N GLU A 197 -20.45 0.22 0.11
CA GLU A 197 -19.99 -0.36 -1.14
C GLU A 197 -20.04 0.66 -2.28
N ILE A 198 -19.01 0.63 -3.14
CA ILE A 198 -18.92 1.46 -4.36
C ILE A 198 -18.51 0.56 -5.50
N ALA A 199 -19.30 0.54 -6.58
CA ALA A 199 -18.86 -0.09 -7.83
C ALA A 199 -17.90 0.84 -8.59
N THR A 200 -16.91 0.27 -9.28
CA THR A 200 -15.96 1.10 -10.06
C THR A 200 -16.64 1.94 -11.12
N ALA A 201 -17.84 1.52 -11.58
CA ALA A 201 -18.66 2.28 -12.52
C ALA A 201 -19.26 3.58 -11.95
N GLU A 202 -19.42 3.66 -10.63
CA GLU A 202 -20.06 4.79 -9.94
C GLU A 202 -19.06 5.89 -9.55
N MET A 203 -17.76 5.62 -9.67
CA MET A 203 -16.72 6.53 -9.16
C MET A 203 -16.72 7.90 -9.84
N ASP A 204 -16.93 7.94 -11.17
CA ASP A 204 -16.97 9.20 -11.91
C ASP A 204 -18.16 10.08 -11.47
N GLU A 205 -19.32 9.46 -11.21
CA GLU A 205 -20.50 10.16 -10.70
C GLU A 205 -20.26 10.69 -9.28
N LEU A 206 -19.70 9.87 -8.39
CA LEU A 206 -19.36 10.26 -7.02
C LEU A 206 -18.31 11.38 -6.97
N GLN A 207 -17.40 11.43 -7.93
CA GLN A 207 -16.44 12.51 -8.06
C GLN A 207 -17.12 13.79 -8.59
N THR A 208 -17.98 13.68 -9.62
CA THR A 208 -18.70 14.81 -10.21
C THR A 208 -19.65 15.46 -9.23
N THR A 209 -20.31 14.66 -8.40
CA THR A 209 -21.22 15.13 -7.32
C THR A 209 -20.49 15.68 -6.11
N GLY A 210 -19.15 15.60 -6.07
CA GLY A 210 -18.33 16.11 -4.98
C GLY A 210 -18.35 15.26 -3.71
N ILE A 211 -18.88 14.04 -3.77
CA ILE A 211 -18.80 13.08 -2.65
C ILE A 211 -17.36 12.61 -2.48
N ILE A 212 -16.65 12.37 -3.58
CA ILE A 212 -15.24 11.99 -3.59
C ILE A 212 -14.40 13.23 -3.90
N GLN A 213 -13.52 13.63 -2.98
CA GLN A 213 -12.70 14.82 -3.11
C GLN A 213 -11.26 14.60 -2.63
N GLY A 214 -10.35 15.48 -3.05
CA GLY A 214 -8.99 15.57 -2.53
C GLY A 214 -8.20 14.26 -2.60
N GLY A 215 -7.57 13.89 -1.50
CA GLY A 215 -6.74 12.67 -1.40
C GLY A 215 -7.50 11.33 -1.55
N MET A 216 -8.84 11.36 -1.48
CA MET A 216 -9.65 10.16 -1.72
C MET A 216 -9.72 9.78 -3.21
N ILE A 217 -9.61 10.74 -4.14
CA ILE A 217 -9.63 10.51 -5.59
C ILE A 217 -8.52 9.52 -6.01
N PRO A 218 -7.23 9.80 -5.78
CA PRO A 218 -6.18 8.86 -6.18
C PRO A 218 -6.24 7.53 -5.41
N LYS A 219 -6.72 7.53 -4.18
CA LYS A 219 -6.91 6.30 -3.39
C LYS A 219 -7.98 5.39 -4.01
N LEU A 220 -9.12 5.94 -4.40
CA LEU A 220 -10.19 5.19 -5.08
C LEU A 220 -9.77 4.73 -6.47
N ALA A 221 -9.03 5.54 -7.22
CA ALA A 221 -8.47 5.12 -8.51
C ALA A 221 -7.55 3.89 -8.35
N SER A 222 -6.68 3.89 -7.33
CA SER A 222 -5.83 2.73 -7.03
C SER A 222 -6.65 1.52 -6.58
N ALA A 223 -7.68 1.73 -5.75
CA ALA A 223 -8.59 0.67 -5.29
C ALA A 223 -9.38 0.05 -6.44
N ALA A 224 -9.88 0.87 -7.38
CA ALA A 224 -10.55 0.42 -8.58
C ALA A 224 -9.63 -0.45 -9.45
N PHE A 225 -8.41 0.03 -9.68
CA PHE A 225 -7.40 -0.74 -10.40
C PHE A 225 -7.21 -2.14 -9.78
N ALA A 226 -7.05 -2.24 -8.47
CA ALA A 226 -6.87 -3.52 -7.81
C ALA A 226 -8.11 -4.43 -7.95
N ALA A 227 -9.31 -3.88 -7.77
CA ALA A 227 -10.56 -4.62 -7.93
C ALA A 227 -10.76 -5.15 -9.36
N GLU A 228 -10.29 -4.42 -10.37
CA GLU A 228 -10.37 -4.81 -11.78
C GLU A 228 -9.24 -5.76 -12.22
N ASN A 229 -8.16 -5.85 -11.42
CA ASN A 229 -6.98 -6.65 -11.73
C ASN A 229 -6.76 -7.85 -10.79
N GLY A 230 -7.84 -8.54 -10.44
CA GLY A 230 -7.77 -9.87 -9.82
C GLY A 230 -7.76 -9.90 -8.30
N VAL A 231 -7.88 -8.78 -7.60
CA VAL A 231 -8.07 -8.76 -6.14
C VAL A 231 -9.53 -9.12 -5.82
N GLY A 232 -9.73 -10.11 -4.96
CA GLY A 232 -11.07 -10.60 -4.64
C GLY A 232 -11.96 -9.56 -3.95
N GLN A 233 -11.40 -8.78 -3.03
CA GLN A 233 -12.09 -7.69 -2.34
C GLN A 233 -11.12 -6.57 -2.00
N VAL A 234 -11.50 -5.32 -2.24
CA VAL A 234 -10.74 -4.13 -1.80
C VAL A 234 -11.56 -3.37 -0.78
N ILE A 235 -10.97 -3.03 0.37
CA ILE A 235 -11.63 -2.38 1.49
C ILE A 235 -10.85 -1.13 1.89
N ILE A 236 -11.51 0.02 1.93
CA ILE A 236 -10.97 1.28 2.47
C ILE A 236 -11.54 1.46 3.88
N THR A 237 -10.66 1.55 4.89
CA THR A 237 -11.07 1.64 6.28
C THR A 237 -9.96 2.23 7.16
N ASP A 238 -10.27 2.62 8.39
CA ASP A 238 -9.31 3.06 9.40
C ASP A 238 -8.82 1.92 10.30
N SER A 239 -9.49 0.78 10.29
CA SER A 239 -9.21 -0.34 11.19
C SER A 239 -9.59 -1.68 10.56
N LEU A 240 -8.92 -2.76 10.97
CA LEU A 240 -9.27 -4.12 10.57
C LEU A 240 -10.55 -4.64 11.24
N GLN A 241 -11.07 -3.93 12.23
CA GLN A 241 -12.29 -4.25 12.96
C GLN A 241 -13.53 -3.57 12.39
N THR A 242 -13.36 -2.58 11.52
CA THR A 242 -14.46 -1.85 10.87
C THR A 242 -14.75 -2.41 9.48
N THR A 243 -16.00 -2.36 9.06
CA THR A 243 -16.42 -2.87 7.74
C THR A 243 -15.89 -2.03 6.58
N GLY A 244 -15.69 -0.72 6.80
CA GLY A 244 -15.19 0.21 5.79
C GLY A 244 -16.08 0.34 4.56
N THR A 245 -15.48 0.82 3.46
CA THR A 245 -16.09 0.88 2.13
C THR A 245 -15.47 -0.19 1.25
N LYS A 246 -16.30 -1.08 0.71
CA LYS A 246 -15.89 -2.13 -0.25
C LYS A 246 -15.93 -1.58 -1.66
N ILE A 247 -14.85 -1.82 -2.41
CA ILE A 247 -14.78 -1.46 -3.82
C ILE A 247 -15.00 -2.72 -4.65
N LYS A 248 -15.99 -2.69 -5.54
CA LYS A 248 -16.32 -3.80 -6.42
C LYS A 248 -16.00 -3.48 -7.87
N SER A 249 -15.43 -4.45 -8.56
CA SER A 249 -15.24 -4.38 -10.00
C SER A 249 -16.56 -4.24 -10.74
N LYS A 250 -16.53 -3.57 -11.89
CA LYS A 250 -17.65 -3.41 -12.83
C LYS A 250 -18.15 -4.72 -13.42
N VAL A 251 -17.31 -5.75 -13.40
CA VAL A 251 -17.66 -7.08 -13.93
C VAL A 251 -18.36 -7.85 -12.82
N ALA A 252 -19.70 -7.83 -12.82
CA ALA A 252 -20.45 -8.88 -12.18
C ALA A 252 -20.02 -10.18 -12.88
N ILE A 253 -19.29 -11.02 -12.15
CA ILE A 253 -19.02 -12.37 -12.60
C ILE A 253 -20.37 -13.09 -12.57
N GLY A 254 -20.97 -13.24 -13.76
CA GLY A 254 -22.15 -14.07 -13.96
C GLY A 254 -21.82 -15.55 -13.79
#